data_7b6a374e8791fc0e416011ef43d0119c
#
_entry.id   7b6a374e8791fc0e416011ef43d0119c
#
_cell.length_a   1.000
_cell.length_b   1.000
_cell.length_c   1.000
_cell.angle_alpha   90.00
_cell.angle_beta   90.00
_cell.angle_gamma   90.00
#
_symmetry.space_group_name_H-M   'P 1'
#
loop_
_entity.id
_entity.type
_entity.pdbx_description
1 polymer ?
#
loop_
_entity_poly.entity_id
_entity_poly.type
_entity_poly.pdbx_seq_one_letter_code
_entity_poly.pdbx_strand_id
1 'polypeptide(L)'
;MQLPNVEEMSAAEKTWFAHSIAGMVVADGRADQSEMNFLREAINFLHDKDEISNIMSVIKAGKIPEMGPLDIDPKQAFLMLKYLAQLMVADADLATKEISFFILSGKLLGFNNNILTKFWKSARALLEKDLPQGIIEVANVKVKVSLMKIDDTGFSFRLGKAVMPNAKIRIKVCKPFHSEHPLQGEDAYWDVISCKMLKQSPVKFDEGSYKVRANFEQKLADYHGILQYIHPENYAVVSDGGFIKAVKNSLLGSYVRCFVCDNPEIKFFVIHSKSMIIEQNIFGVPSYIRSAGKLEYCDFNLIQVASCSKCGFSSNDKEHFKRLTTDNPPFSLEEFSAGWEEKISPLLKKAQESADKFYGEDRDTTLGMLSYELAIATFEQMAGISPDIQKKAQVLRKQSSMMLTLSELQMENKERDAAETNLNKVVDLWVPVFENLKGNVIIHVCLLLFQIKIYFNDLQSAAQYMKFLDNYDTEGKLVEGTDDFKQLKLSAAKLKATFDDREILTKEKMKHFHLDDA
;
A
#
# COMPACT_ATOMS: atom_id res chain seq x y z
N MET A 1 -15.50 7.05 -0.35
CA MET A 1 -16.86 6.52 -0.58
C MET A 1 -17.46 7.19 -1.80
N GLN A 2 -18.11 6.45 -2.70
CA GLN A 2 -18.75 7.03 -3.88
C GLN A 2 -20.26 7.11 -3.62
N LEU A 3 -20.80 8.32 -3.62
CA LEU A 3 -22.25 8.55 -3.52
C LEU A 3 -22.97 7.85 -4.69
N PRO A 4 -24.19 7.32 -4.48
CA PRO A 4 -25.08 6.96 -5.56
C PRO A 4 -25.30 8.13 -6.53
N ASN A 5 -25.84 7.88 -7.71
CA ASN A 5 -26.17 8.96 -8.64
C ASN A 5 -27.36 9.77 -8.12
N VAL A 6 -27.10 10.73 -7.24
CA VAL A 6 -28.13 11.55 -6.59
C VAL A 6 -28.88 12.47 -7.55
N GLU A 7 -28.32 12.75 -8.74
CA GLU A 7 -28.99 13.56 -9.76
C GLU A 7 -30.23 12.88 -10.35
N GLU A 8 -30.23 11.56 -10.38
CA GLU A 8 -31.36 10.76 -10.87
C GLU A 8 -32.44 10.50 -9.81
N MET A 9 -32.18 10.90 -8.55
CA MET A 9 -33.13 10.70 -7.45
C MET A 9 -34.22 11.79 -7.44
N SER A 10 -35.45 11.37 -7.13
CA SER A 10 -36.54 12.28 -6.79
C SER A 10 -36.26 13.04 -5.49
N ALA A 11 -36.98 14.12 -5.23
CA ALA A 11 -36.85 14.87 -3.99
C ALA A 11 -37.07 13.99 -2.74
N ALA A 12 -38.09 13.12 -2.77
CA ALA A 12 -38.39 12.20 -1.67
C ALA A 12 -37.25 11.19 -1.42
N GLU A 13 -36.65 10.67 -2.47
CA GLU A 13 -35.50 9.75 -2.38
C GLU A 13 -34.27 10.46 -1.82
N LYS A 14 -34.01 11.70 -2.23
CA LYS A 14 -32.90 12.52 -1.70
C LYS A 14 -33.09 12.78 -0.21
N THR A 15 -34.26 13.25 0.21
CA THR A 15 -34.59 13.48 1.63
C THR A 15 -34.43 12.19 2.45
N TRP A 16 -34.99 11.10 1.97
CA TRP A 16 -34.88 9.81 2.66
C TRP A 16 -33.42 9.37 2.80
N PHE A 17 -32.63 9.50 1.74
CA PHE A 17 -31.21 9.13 1.76
C PHE A 17 -30.41 10.02 2.69
N ALA A 18 -30.67 11.33 2.71
CA ALA A 18 -30.03 12.25 3.66
C ALA A 18 -30.38 11.90 5.11
N HIS A 19 -31.65 11.58 5.40
CA HIS A 19 -32.07 11.10 6.72
C HIS A 19 -31.36 9.80 7.12
N SER A 20 -31.17 8.87 6.18
CA SER A 20 -30.47 7.61 6.44
C SER A 20 -28.98 7.81 6.73
N ILE A 21 -28.30 8.72 6.01
CA ILE A 21 -26.91 9.11 6.30
C ILE A 21 -26.83 9.76 7.69
N ALA A 22 -27.69 10.71 7.98
CA ALA A 22 -27.75 11.39 9.25
C ALA A 22 -28.02 10.44 10.43
N GLY A 23 -28.98 9.54 10.26
CA GLY A 23 -29.30 8.52 11.24
C GLY A 23 -28.15 7.53 11.50
N MET A 24 -27.35 7.20 10.47
CA MET A 24 -26.16 6.37 10.63
C MET A 24 -25.09 7.08 11.47
N VAL A 25 -24.82 8.34 11.19
CA VAL A 25 -23.82 9.15 11.90
C VAL A 25 -24.16 9.29 13.39
N VAL A 26 -25.45 9.37 13.77
CA VAL A 26 -25.88 9.52 15.16
C VAL A 26 -26.31 8.22 15.84
N ALA A 27 -26.20 7.09 15.15
CA ALA A 27 -26.73 5.80 15.63
C ALA A 27 -26.13 5.35 16.97
N ASP A 28 -24.89 5.68 17.26
CA ASP A 28 -24.21 5.36 18.53
C ASP A 28 -24.54 6.31 19.68
N GLY A 29 -25.09 7.51 19.40
CA GLY A 29 -25.66 8.40 20.41
C GLY A 29 -25.42 9.90 20.23
N ARG A 30 -24.23 10.36 19.90
CA ARG A 30 -23.92 11.79 19.70
C ARG A 30 -22.86 11.94 18.61
N ALA A 31 -23.16 12.76 17.63
CA ALA A 31 -22.18 13.15 16.63
C ALA A 31 -21.19 14.17 17.21
N ASP A 32 -19.91 13.94 17.04
CA ASP A 32 -18.86 14.91 17.33
C ASP A 32 -18.77 16.01 16.26
N GLN A 33 -17.87 16.97 16.44
CA GLN A 33 -17.73 18.09 15.48
C GLN A 33 -17.23 17.64 14.10
N SER A 34 -16.40 16.60 14.05
CA SER A 34 -15.87 16.03 12.81
C SER A 34 -16.97 15.32 12.03
N GLU A 35 -17.76 14.52 12.72
CA GLU A 35 -18.93 13.81 12.17
C GLU A 35 -20.01 14.78 11.69
N MET A 36 -20.23 15.88 12.42
CA MET A 36 -21.15 16.93 12.00
C MET A 36 -20.67 17.65 10.73
N ASN A 37 -19.37 17.89 10.58
CA ASN A 37 -18.82 18.49 9.37
C ASN A 37 -18.93 17.51 8.19
N PHE A 38 -18.57 16.25 8.40
CA PHE A 38 -18.75 15.19 7.40
C PHE A 38 -20.23 15.08 6.97
N LEU A 39 -21.17 15.05 7.93
CA LEU A 39 -22.58 14.94 7.62
C LEU A 39 -23.05 16.10 6.73
N ARG A 40 -22.65 17.33 7.06
CA ARG A 40 -23.02 18.50 6.25
C ARG A 40 -22.56 18.40 4.81
N GLU A 41 -21.34 17.90 4.59
CA GLU A 41 -20.80 17.67 3.25
C GLU A 41 -21.52 16.52 2.56
N ALA A 42 -21.80 15.43 3.28
CA ALA A 42 -22.41 14.23 2.73
C ALA A 42 -23.86 14.43 2.27
N ILE A 43 -24.61 15.35 2.90
CA ILE A 43 -26.02 15.64 2.54
C ILE A 43 -26.17 16.92 1.69
N ASN A 44 -25.08 17.54 1.24
CA ASN A 44 -25.13 18.79 0.47
C ASN A 44 -25.84 18.66 -0.89
N PHE A 45 -26.09 17.44 -1.36
CA PHE A 45 -26.88 17.17 -2.55
C PHE A 45 -28.37 17.52 -2.43
N LEU A 46 -28.87 17.81 -1.23
CA LEU A 46 -30.25 18.30 -1.01
C LEU A 46 -30.45 19.69 -1.62
N HIS A 47 -29.39 20.53 -1.63
CA HIS A 47 -29.41 21.94 -2.07
C HIS A 47 -30.40 22.85 -1.30
N ASP A 48 -31.28 22.28 -0.46
CA ASP A 48 -32.21 23.01 0.40
C ASP A 48 -31.56 23.28 1.76
N LYS A 49 -31.27 24.58 2.03
CA LYS A 49 -30.61 25.00 3.27
C LYS A 49 -31.47 24.81 4.51
N ASP A 50 -32.78 24.93 4.37
CA ASP A 50 -33.69 24.79 5.51
C ASP A 50 -33.84 23.34 5.89
N GLU A 51 -33.92 22.44 4.92
CA GLU A 51 -33.93 21.00 5.13
C GLU A 51 -32.61 20.50 5.75
N ILE A 52 -31.47 20.92 5.22
CA ILE A 52 -30.14 20.61 5.79
C ILE A 52 -30.07 21.12 7.23
N SER A 53 -30.51 22.37 7.50
CA SER A 53 -30.49 22.94 8.86
C SER A 53 -31.39 22.16 9.81
N ASN A 54 -32.55 21.70 9.36
CA ASN A 54 -33.46 20.90 10.16
C ASN A 54 -32.82 19.54 10.52
N ILE A 55 -32.27 18.82 9.53
CA ILE A 55 -31.53 17.56 9.78
C ILE A 55 -30.43 17.78 10.80
N MET A 56 -29.60 18.81 10.62
CA MET A 56 -28.49 19.12 11.51
C MET A 56 -28.96 19.43 12.94
N SER A 57 -30.13 20.08 13.10
CA SER A 57 -30.70 20.36 14.41
C SER A 57 -31.19 19.11 15.14
N VAL A 58 -31.82 18.19 14.41
CA VAL A 58 -32.28 16.89 14.92
C VAL A 58 -31.08 16.06 15.42
N ILE A 59 -30.00 16.02 14.64
CA ILE A 59 -28.77 15.30 14.99
C ILE A 59 -28.08 15.91 16.21
N LYS A 60 -27.97 17.24 16.29
CA LYS A 60 -27.44 17.94 17.47
C LYS A 60 -28.22 17.62 18.74
N ALA A 61 -29.52 17.38 18.62
CA ALA A 61 -30.36 16.95 19.73
C ALA A 61 -30.18 15.45 20.08
N GLY A 62 -29.29 14.72 19.40
CA GLY A 62 -29.04 13.28 19.60
C GLY A 62 -30.21 12.41 19.13
N LYS A 63 -31.02 12.90 18.20
CA LYS A 63 -32.18 12.18 17.68
C LYS A 63 -31.91 11.66 16.27
N ILE A 64 -32.47 10.51 15.97
CA ILE A 64 -32.46 9.93 14.61
C ILE A 64 -33.63 10.56 13.84
N PRO A 65 -33.42 11.05 12.61
CA PRO A 65 -34.52 11.51 11.76
C PRO A 65 -35.57 10.44 11.53
N GLU A 66 -36.85 10.80 11.47
CA GLU A 66 -37.90 9.87 11.15
C GLU A 66 -37.83 9.42 9.70
N MET A 67 -37.98 8.11 9.49
CA MET A 67 -37.90 7.48 8.19
C MET A 67 -39.05 6.48 8.01
N GLY A 68 -39.73 6.54 6.88
CA GLY A 68 -40.74 5.59 6.46
C GLY A 68 -40.25 4.64 5.36
N PRO A 69 -41.06 3.64 4.98
CA PRO A 69 -40.79 2.83 3.79
C PRO A 69 -40.68 3.73 2.54
N LEU A 70 -39.72 3.39 1.67
CA LEU A 70 -39.50 4.10 0.42
C LEU A 70 -39.71 3.14 -0.75
N ASP A 71 -40.62 3.49 -1.65
CA ASP A 71 -40.78 2.79 -2.92
C ASP A 71 -39.84 3.39 -3.97
N ILE A 72 -38.84 2.61 -4.34
CA ILE A 72 -37.69 3.07 -5.14
C ILE A 72 -37.22 1.93 -6.05
N ASP A 73 -36.59 2.29 -7.18
CA ASP A 73 -35.95 1.31 -8.04
C ASP A 73 -34.96 0.41 -7.27
N PRO A 74 -35.04 -0.93 -7.42
CA PRO A 74 -34.18 -1.86 -6.68
C PRO A 74 -32.69 -1.63 -6.86
N LYS A 75 -32.23 -1.12 -8.01
CA LYS A 75 -30.81 -0.80 -8.24
C LYS A 75 -30.38 0.42 -7.42
N GLN A 76 -31.25 1.43 -7.37
CA GLN A 76 -31.02 2.64 -6.60
C GLN A 76 -31.02 2.33 -5.10
N ALA A 77 -32.02 1.55 -4.64
CA ALA A 77 -32.07 1.04 -3.27
C ALA A 77 -30.79 0.29 -2.88
N PHE A 78 -30.26 -0.55 -3.78
CA PHE A 78 -29.02 -1.30 -3.56
C PHE A 78 -27.80 -0.37 -3.42
N LEU A 79 -27.70 0.67 -4.24
CA LEU A 79 -26.61 1.65 -4.17
C LEU A 79 -26.64 2.46 -2.88
N MET A 80 -27.82 2.89 -2.44
CA MET A 80 -28.01 3.55 -1.15
C MET A 80 -27.58 2.63 -0.01
N LEU A 81 -28.03 1.37 -0.01
CA LEU A 81 -27.67 0.40 1.02
C LEU A 81 -26.16 0.12 1.04
N LYS A 82 -25.53 0.03 -0.13
CA LYS A 82 -24.07 -0.13 -0.25
C LYS A 82 -23.32 1.06 0.36
N TYR A 83 -23.79 2.27 0.12
CA TYR A 83 -23.21 3.47 0.70
C TYR A 83 -23.32 3.47 2.23
N LEU A 84 -24.51 3.14 2.78
CA LEU A 84 -24.71 3.03 4.21
C LEU A 84 -23.83 1.94 4.85
N ALA A 85 -23.59 0.82 4.15
CA ALA A 85 -22.68 -0.22 4.62
C ALA A 85 -21.22 0.26 4.65
N GLN A 86 -20.81 1.09 3.70
CA GLN A 86 -19.48 1.71 3.69
C GLN A 86 -19.33 2.77 4.79
N LEU A 87 -20.39 3.52 5.05
CA LEU A 87 -20.41 4.53 6.12
C LEU A 87 -20.31 3.87 7.49
N MET A 88 -21.05 2.78 7.72
CA MET A 88 -21.04 2.00 8.96
C MET A 88 -19.64 1.48 9.36
N VAL A 89 -18.71 1.31 8.40
CA VAL A 89 -17.34 0.80 8.67
C VAL A 89 -16.27 1.89 8.54
N ALA A 90 -16.66 3.15 8.36
CA ALA A 90 -15.73 4.23 8.03
C ALA A 90 -14.81 4.62 9.20
N ASP A 91 -15.27 4.47 10.43
CA ASP A 91 -14.53 4.79 11.66
C ASP A 91 -13.76 3.60 12.27
N ALA A 92 -13.75 2.47 11.54
CA ALA A 92 -13.11 1.22 11.97
C ALA A 92 -13.69 0.58 13.25
N ASP A 93 -14.84 1.03 13.73
CA ASP A 93 -15.62 0.34 14.77
C ASP A 93 -17.02 -0.01 14.22
N LEU A 94 -17.59 -1.09 14.68
CA LEU A 94 -18.92 -1.57 14.31
C LEU A 94 -19.80 -1.61 15.55
N ALA A 95 -20.45 -0.48 15.82
CA ALA A 95 -21.38 -0.43 16.95
C ALA A 95 -22.64 -1.23 16.66
N THR A 96 -23.16 -1.89 17.71
CA THR A 96 -24.41 -2.67 17.59
C THR A 96 -25.60 -1.80 17.14
N LYS A 97 -25.60 -0.52 17.51
CA LYS A 97 -26.65 0.42 17.13
C LYS A 97 -26.61 0.77 15.66
N GLU A 98 -25.41 0.94 15.07
CA GLU A 98 -25.21 1.17 13.63
C GLU A 98 -25.68 -0.02 12.81
N ILE A 99 -25.33 -1.25 13.21
CA ILE A 99 -25.85 -2.46 12.55
C ILE A 99 -27.38 -2.51 12.64
N SER A 100 -27.95 -2.15 13.80
CA SER A 100 -29.41 -2.12 13.99
C SER A 100 -30.07 -1.10 13.06
N PHE A 101 -29.48 0.09 12.95
CA PHE A 101 -29.96 1.15 12.08
C PHE A 101 -29.82 0.78 10.61
N PHE A 102 -28.68 0.20 10.20
CA PHE A 102 -28.47 -0.33 8.85
C PHE A 102 -29.53 -1.37 8.46
N ILE A 103 -29.82 -2.32 9.35
CA ILE A 103 -30.86 -3.34 9.12
C ILE A 103 -32.24 -2.68 9.00
N LEU A 104 -32.54 -1.70 9.85
CA LEU A 104 -33.81 -0.97 9.77
C LEU A 104 -33.93 -0.24 8.43
N SER A 105 -32.95 0.54 8.04
CA SER A 105 -32.92 1.27 6.76
C SER A 105 -33.08 0.35 5.58
N GLY A 106 -32.39 -0.80 5.59
CA GLY A 106 -32.52 -1.79 4.52
C GLY A 106 -33.91 -2.43 4.45
N LYS A 107 -34.59 -2.64 5.59
CA LYS A 107 -35.97 -3.12 5.61
C LYS A 107 -36.95 -2.08 5.05
N LEU A 108 -36.73 -0.80 5.34
CA LEU A 108 -37.52 0.29 4.80
C LEU A 108 -37.33 0.44 3.28
N LEU A 109 -36.21 -0.01 2.74
CA LEU A 109 -35.93 -0.13 1.30
C LEU A 109 -36.44 -1.46 0.69
N GLY A 110 -37.15 -2.30 1.46
CA GLY A 110 -37.71 -3.57 0.99
C GLY A 110 -36.76 -4.77 0.98
N PHE A 111 -35.55 -4.67 1.51
CA PHE A 111 -34.62 -5.80 1.57
C PHE A 111 -34.97 -6.80 2.68
N ASN A 112 -34.82 -8.08 2.38
CA ASN A 112 -35.01 -9.14 3.38
C ASN A 112 -33.77 -9.32 4.29
N ASN A 113 -33.99 -9.93 5.45
CA ASN A 113 -32.95 -10.13 6.45
C ASN A 113 -31.73 -10.89 5.92
N ASN A 114 -31.88 -11.83 4.99
CA ASN A 114 -30.77 -12.62 4.46
C ASN A 114 -29.82 -11.76 3.64
N ILE A 115 -30.36 -10.85 2.81
CA ILE A 115 -29.57 -9.90 2.03
C ILE A 115 -28.85 -8.94 2.98
N LEU A 116 -29.56 -8.35 3.93
CA LEU A 116 -28.99 -7.41 4.92
C LEU A 116 -27.89 -8.07 5.74
N THR A 117 -28.09 -9.32 6.15
CA THR A 117 -27.07 -10.09 6.90
C THR A 117 -25.80 -10.31 6.05
N LYS A 118 -25.96 -10.64 4.77
CA LYS A 118 -24.81 -10.77 3.86
C LYS A 118 -24.06 -9.45 3.70
N PHE A 119 -24.78 -8.34 3.54
CA PHE A 119 -24.18 -7.02 3.38
C PHE A 119 -23.32 -6.62 4.58
N TRP A 120 -23.89 -6.59 5.77
CA TRP A 120 -23.14 -6.14 6.92
C TRP A 120 -22.01 -7.11 7.31
N LYS A 121 -22.17 -8.43 7.05
CA LYS A 121 -21.08 -9.40 7.21
C LYS A 121 -19.95 -9.14 6.21
N SER A 122 -20.26 -8.78 4.98
CA SER A 122 -19.25 -8.42 3.98
C SER A 122 -18.54 -7.12 4.33
N ALA A 123 -19.27 -6.09 4.76
CA ALA A 123 -18.71 -4.83 5.23
C ALA A 123 -17.77 -5.06 6.43
N ARG A 124 -18.20 -5.88 7.38
CA ARG A 124 -17.36 -6.29 8.52
C ARG A 124 -16.11 -7.05 8.10
N ALA A 125 -16.22 -7.97 7.15
CA ALA A 125 -15.06 -8.73 6.67
C ALA A 125 -14.02 -7.83 5.98
N LEU A 126 -14.47 -6.78 5.29
CA LEU A 126 -13.58 -5.76 4.73
C LEU A 126 -12.87 -4.97 5.83
N LEU A 127 -13.59 -4.54 6.85
CA LEU A 127 -13.01 -3.87 8.01
C LEU A 127 -11.98 -4.76 8.72
N GLU A 128 -12.35 -6.02 9.00
CA GLU A 128 -11.46 -6.97 9.71
C GLU A 128 -10.20 -7.32 8.91
N LYS A 129 -10.23 -7.17 7.58
CA LYS A 129 -9.05 -7.40 6.73
C LYS A 129 -7.93 -6.39 7.01
N ASP A 130 -8.30 -5.15 7.33
CA ASP A 130 -7.36 -4.06 7.57
C ASP A 130 -6.94 -3.95 9.05
N LEU A 131 -7.58 -4.72 9.93
CA LEU A 131 -7.20 -4.79 11.34
C LEU A 131 -5.92 -5.61 11.56
N PRO A 132 -5.13 -5.30 12.61
CA PRO A 132 -4.02 -6.13 13.02
C PRO A 132 -4.47 -7.57 13.23
N GLN A 133 -3.72 -8.52 12.68
CA GLN A 133 -4.01 -9.94 12.79
C GLN A 133 -3.22 -10.57 13.93
N GLY A 134 -3.77 -11.62 14.53
CA GLY A 134 -3.09 -12.37 15.58
C GLY A 134 -3.51 -13.84 15.61
N ILE A 135 -2.70 -14.63 16.27
CA ILE A 135 -3.05 -16.01 16.65
C ILE A 135 -3.23 -16.04 18.17
N ILE A 136 -4.41 -16.41 18.61
CA ILE A 136 -4.68 -16.66 20.02
C ILE A 136 -4.62 -18.16 20.31
N GLU A 137 -4.11 -18.50 21.47
CA GLU A 137 -4.11 -19.85 22.00
C GLU A 137 -4.89 -19.85 23.33
N VAL A 138 -5.96 -20.62 23.36
CA VAL A 138 -6.82 -20.82 24.53
C VAL A 138 -7.05 -22.31 24.69
N ALA A 139 -6.74 -22.87 25.88
CA ALA A 139 -6.89 -24.30 26.17
C ALA A 139 -6.25 -25.18 25.06
N ASN A 140 -5.04 -24.82 24.59
CA ASN A 140 -4.27 -25.50 23.54
C ASN A 140 -4.92 -25.44 22.13
N VAL A 141 -5.97 -24.67 21.95
CA VAL A 141 -6.55 -24.42 20.62
C VAL A 141 -6.04 -23.11 20.08
N LYS A 142 -5.42 -23.13 18.90
CA LYS A 142 -4.93 -21.96 18.18
C LYS A 142 -5.99 -21.46 17.20
N VAL A 143 -6.32 -20.18 17.27
CA VAL A 143 -7.31 -19.52 16.39
C VAL A 143 -6.74 -18.22 15.85
N LYS A 144 -6.82 -18.02 14.53
CA LYS A 144 -6.51 -16.74 13.92
C LYS A 144 -7.64 -15.75 14.17
N VAL A 145 -7.31 -14.54 14.60
CA VAL A 145 -8.27 -13.49 14.94
C VAL A 145 -7.82 -12.13 14.38
N SER A 146 -8.78 -11.26 14.14
CA SER A 146 -8.55 -9.84 13.92
C SER A 146 -8.66 -9.10 15.25
N LEU A 147 -7.66 -8.27 15.56
CA LEU A 147 -7.58 -7.50 16.78
C LEU A 147 -8.33 -6.18 16.59
N MET A 148 -9.54 -6.11 17.12
CA MET A 148 -10.46 -4.97 16.96
C MET A 148 -10.01 -3.72 17.71
N LYS A 149 -9.33 -3.91 18.84
CA LYS A 149 -8.77 -2.84 19.65
C LYS A 149 -7.55 -3.37 20.40
N ILE A 150 -6.50 -2.57 20.37
CA ILE A 150 -5.28 -2.76 21.16
C ILE A 150 -5.11 -1.46 21.96
N ASP A 151 -4.94 -1.56 23.28
CA ASP A 151 -4.64 -0.42 24.15
C ASP A 151 -3.73 -0.83 25.29
N ASP A 152 -3.34 0.11 26.16
CA ASP A 152 -2.40 -0.10 27.28
C ASP A 152 -2.76 -1.23 28.24
N THR A 153 -4.01 -1.67 28.21
CA THR A 153 -4.51 -2.67 29.16
C THR A 153 -4.71 -4.04 28.53
N GLY A 154 -4.80 -4.15 27.21
CA GLY A 154 -5.00 -5.43 26.53
C GLY A 154 -5.56 -5.36 25.13
N PHE A 155 -6.16 -6.48 24.69
CA PHE A 155 -6.73 -6.69 23.37
C PHE A 155 -8.23 -6.91 23.38
N SER A 156 -8.91 -6.46 22.34
CA SER A 156 -10.27 -6.90 22.01
C SER A 156 -10.27 -7.63 20.67
N PHE A 157 -10.92 -8.78 20.62
CA PHE A 157 -11.01 -9.61 19.42
C PHE A 157 -12.32 -10.41 19.44
N ARG A 158 -12.61 -11.10 18.34
CA ARG A 158 -13.80 -11.93 18.21
C ARG A 158 -13.45 -13.40 18.14
N LEU A 159 -14.30 -14.22 18.77
CA LEU A 159 -14.24 -15.67 18.72
C LEU A 159 -15.58 -16.26 18.36
N GLY A 160 -15.59 -17.37 17.63
CA GLY A 160 -16.78 -18.17 17.32
C GLY A 160 -17.29 -19.02 18.48
N LYS A 161 -16.69 -18.93 19.68
CA LYS A 161 -17.11 -19.66 20.88
C LYS A 161 -16.82 -18.83 22.14
N ALA A 162 -17.63 -19.02 23.17
CA ALA A 162 -17.37 -18.45 24.48
C ALA A 162 -16.08 -19.03 25.09
N VAL A 163 -15.34 -18.18 25.79
CA VAL A 163 -14.15 -18.56 26.55
C VAL A 163 -14.53 -18.70 28.02
N MET A 164 -13.92 -19.66 28.73
CA MET A 164 -14.14 -19.81 30.16
C MET A 164 -13.74 -18.55 30.93
N PRO A 165 -14.49 -18.15 31.97
CA PRO A 165 -14.12 -17.02 32.82
C PRO A 165 -12.69 -17.18 33.36
N ASN A 166 -11.91 -16.08 33.32
CA ASN A 166 -10.52 -16.07 33.78
C ASN A 166 -9.55 -16.99 32.98
N ALA A 167 -9.94 -17.47 31.80
CA ALA A 167 -9.05 -18.27 30.98
C ALA A 167 -7.75 -17.49 30.65
N LYS A 168 -6.63 -18.19 30.71
CA LYS A 168 -5.35 -17.71 30.22
C LYS A 168 -5.37 -17.77 28.71
N ILE A 169 -4.99 -16.66 28.09
CA ILE A 169 -4.94 -16.50 26.65
C ILE A 169 -3.51 -16.12 26.28
N ARG A 170 -2.93 -16.83 25.34
CA ARG A 170 -1.63 -16.48 24.75
C ARG A 170 -1.90 -15.87 23.37
N ILE A 171 -1.34 -14.70 23.11
CA ILE A 171 -1.55 -13.99 21.85
C ILE A 171 -0.19 -13.79 21.17
N LYS A 172 -0.10 -14.19 19.90
CA LYS A 172 0.95 -13.77 18.97
C LYS A 172 0.33 -12.76 18.01
N VAL A 173 0.82 -11.54 17.98
CA VAL A 173 0.36 -10.50 17.05
C VAL A 173 1.20 -10.57 15.79
N CYS A 174 0.56 -10.57 14.63
CA CYS A 174 1.25 -10.50 13.35
C CYS A 174 1.97 -9.15 13.23
N LYS A 175 3.21 -9.17 12.78
CA LYS A 175 3.91 -7.94 12.41
C LYS A 175 3.15 -7.23 11.28
N PRO A 176 3.23 -5.88 11.17
CA PRO A 176 2.57 -5.15 10.10
C PRO A 176 2.95 -5.72 8.74
N PHE A 177 1.94 -5.97 7.91
CA PHE A 177 2.14 -6.56 6.61
C PHE A 177 2.76 -5.51 5.67
N HIS A 178 3.96 -5.77 5.18
CA HIS A 178 4.48 -5.10 4.01
C HIS A 178 4.14 -5.96 2.79
N SER A 179 3.35 -5.41 1.88
CA SER A 179 2.69 -6.12 0.78
C SER A 179 3.63 -6.83 -0.20
N GLU A 180 4.92 -6.52 -0.18
CA GLU A 180 5.89 -7.08 -1.15
C GLU A 180 6.63 -8.32 -0.66
N HIS A 181 6.75 -8.55 0.65
CA HIS A 181 7.39 -9.74 1.21
C HIS A 181 6.64 -10.19 2.47
N PRO A 182 5.67 -11.10 2.35
CA PRO A 182 5.03 -11.68 3.51
C PRO A 182 6.08 -12.44 4.33
N LEU A 183 6.33 -11.97 5.56
CA LEU A 183 7.12 -12.72 6.52
C LEU A 183 6.44 -14.08 6.74
N GLN A 184 7.21 -15.16 6.69
CA GLN A 184 6.70 -16.52 6.86
C GLN A 184 7.23 -17.12 8.17
N GLY A 185 6.46 -18.07 8.71
CA GLY A 185 6.85 -18.79 9.91
C GLY A 185 6.80 -17.94 11.19
N GLU A 186 7.68 -18.20 12.12
CA GLU A 186 7.73 -17.51 13.44
C GLU A 186 8.12 -16.04 13.30
N ASP A 187 8.88 -15.67 12.28
CA ASP A 187 9.33 -14.28 12.04
C ASP A 187 8.18 -13.33 11.67
N ALA A 188 7.04 -13.88 11.24
CA ALA A 188 5.85 -13.11 10.92
C ALA A 188 5.10 -12.58 12.16
N TYR A 189 5.53 -12.95 13.34
CA TYR A 189 4.83 -12.63 14.58
C TYR A 189 5.75 -11.95 15.58
N TRP A 190 5.15 -11.10 16.44
CA TRP A 190 5.79 -10.62 17.66
C TRP A 190 5.81 -11.72 18.71
N ASP A 191 6.61 -11.53 19.76
CA ASP A 191 6.66 -12.46 20.88
C ASP A 191 5.29 -12.75 21.49
N VAL A 192 5.19 -13.92 22.11
CA VAL A 192 3.93 -14.38 22.73
C VAL A 192 3.62 -13.55 23.96
N ILE A 193 2.44 -12.97 24.00
CA ILE A 193 1.95 -12.20 25.13
C ILE A 193 0.95 -13.04 25.92
N SER A 194 1.15 -13.11 27.23
CA SER A 194 0.20 -13.72 28.14
C SER A 194 -0.86 -12.72 28.57
N CYS A 195 -2.12 -13.13 28.42
CA CYS A 195 -3.29 -12.33 28.75
C CYS A 195 -4.28 -13.15 29.58
N LYS A 196 -5.11 -12.44 30.33
CA LYS A 196 -6.22 -13.02 31.07
C LYS A 196 -7.53 -12.46 30.52
N MET A 197 -8.51 -13.34 30.29
CA MET A 197 -9.83 -12.91 29.83
C MET A 197 -10.49 -12.06 30.91
N LEU A 198 -10.87 -10.82 30.53
CA LEU A 198 -11.52 -9.88 31.43
C LEU A 198 -13.04 -9.99 31.34
N LYS A 199 -13.55 -9.90 30.11
CA LYS A 199 -14.99 -9.99 29.85
C LYS A 199 -15.24 -10.50 28.44
N GLN A 200 -16.43 -11.04 28.25
CA GLN A 200 -16.94 -11.39 26.93
C GLN A 200 -18.43 -11.04 26.84
N SER A 201 -18.87 -10.77 25.63
CA SER A 201 -20.27 -10.51 25.31
C SER A 201 -20.63 -11.17 23.98
N PRO A 202 -21.83 -11.75 23.83
CA PRO A 202 -22.29 -12.23 22.55
C PRO A 202 -22.38 -11.08 21.57
N VAL A 203 -21.99 -11.33 20.31
CA VAL A 203 -22.13 -10.36 19.23
C VAL A 203 -23.56 -10.39 18.73
N LYS A 204 -24.26 -9.26 18.85
CA LYS A 204 -25.63 -9.13 18.34
C LYS A 204 -25.63 -9.32 16.82
N PHE A 205 -26.60 -10.02 16.27
CA PHE A 205 -26.74 -10.39 14.85
C PHE A 205 -25.72 -11.39 14.31
N ASP A 206 -24.85 -11.97 15.14
CA ASP A 206 -23.88 -12.99 14.76
C ASP A 206 -23.88 -14.14 15.77
N GLU A 207 -24.87 -15.01 15.65
CA GLU A 207 -25.10 -16.13 16.57
C GLU A 207 -23.82 -16.98 16.71
N GLY A 208 -23.47 -17.29 17.96
CA GLY A 208 -22.28 -18.07 18.28
C GLY A 208 -20.99 -17.28 18.36
N SER A 209 -20.98 -16.00 17.96
CA SER A 209 -19.79 -15.14 18.06
C SER A 209 -19.78 -14.33 19.36
N TYR A 210 -18.58 -14.14 19.91
CA TYR A 210 -18.35 -13.40 21.14
C TYR A 210 -17.24 -12.35 20.93
N LYS A 211 -17.49 -11.11 21.37
CA LYS A 211 -16.46 -10.09 21.55
C LYS A 211 -15.77 -10.37 22.88
N VAL A 212 -14.48 -10.64 22.84
CA VAL A 212 -13.66 -10.97 24.01
C VAL A 212 -12.70 -9.83 24.28
N ARG A 213 -12.60 -9.42 25.54
CA ARG A 213 -11.56 -8.53 26.05
C ARG A 213 -10.61 -9.31 26.94
N ALA A 214 -9.32 -9.28 26.58
CA ALA A 214 -8.25 -9.89 27.36
C ALA A 214 -7.25 -8.83 27.81
N ASN A 215 -6.92 -8.80 29.09
CA ASN A 215 -5.93 -7.87 29.64
C ASN A 215 -4.55 -8.53 29.72
N PHE A 216 -3.52 -7.73 29.54
CA PHE A 216 -2.14 -8.18 29.71
C PHE A 216 -1.87 -8.65 31.14
N GLU A 217 -1.12 -9.74 31.28
CA GLU A 217 -0.61 -10.22 32.57
C GLU A 217 0.76 -9.59 32.93
N GLN A 218 1.49 -9.06 31.94
CA GLN A 218 2.80 -8.44 32.10
C GLN A 218 2.78 -6.97 31.70
N LYS A 219 3.78 -6.21 32.11
CA LYS A 219 3.91 -4.80 31.74
C LYS A 219 4.27 -4.69 30.25
N LEU A 220 3.62 -3.78 29.56
CA LEU A 220 3.83 -3.51 28.13
C LEU A 220 5.23 -3.04 27.75
N ALA A 221 5.99 -2.48 28.71
CA ALA A 221 7.35 -2.00 28.48
C ALA A 221 8.28 -3.04 27.82
N ASP A 222 7.96 -4.33 27.98
CA ASP A 222 8.74 -5.45 27.44
C ASP A 222 8.33 -5.83 25.99
N TYR A 223 7.31 -5.16 25.41
CA TYR A 223 6.72 -5.53 24.13
C TYR A 223 6.74 -4.39 23.11
N HIS A 224 7.93 -3.90 22.75
CA HIS A 224 8.11 -2.76 21.85
C HIS A 224 7.28 -2.81 20.56
N GLY A 225 7.14 -3.99 19.95
CA GLY A 225 6.37 -4.14 18.72
C GLY A 225 4.88 -3.87 18.86
N ILE A 226 4.29 -4.16 20.03
CA ILE A 226 2.87 -3.94 20.29
C ILE A 226 2.60 -2.51 20.69
N LEU A 227 3.51 -1.91 21.43
CA LEU A 227 3.44 -0.49 21.76
C LEU A 227 3.37 0.39 20.50
N GLN A 228 3.98 -0.05 19.42
CA GLN A 228 3.86 0.62 18.11
C GLN A 228 2.43 0.68 17.57
N TYR A 229 1.60 -0.33 17.85
CA TYR A 229 0.18 -0.32 17.48
C TYR A 229 -0.69 0.50 18.44
N ILE A 230 -0.30 0.57 19.71
CA ILE A 230 -1.07 1.22 20.78
C ILE A 230 -0.82 2.73 20.79
N HIS A 231 0.43 3.11 20.62
CA HIS A 231 0.92 4.48 20.67
C HIS A 231 1.77 4.79 19.44
N PRO A 232 1.17 4.76 18.24
CA PRO A 232 1.91 5.09 17.02
C PRO A 232 2.58 6.47 17.12
N GLU A 233 2.02 7.41 17.87
CA GLU A 233 2.59 8.73 18.14
C GLU A 233 3.88 8.67 18.97
N ASN A 234 4.02 7.73 19.89
CA ASN A 234 5.20 7.58 20.78
C ASN A 234 6.29 6.70 20.17
N TYR A 235 5.90 5.80 19.28
CA TYR A 235 6.77 4.88 18.55
C TYR A 235 6.85 5.24 17.06
N ALA A 236 6.01 6.18 16.66
CA ALA A 236 6.10 6.78 15.37
C ALA A 236 7.43 7.48 15.29
N VAL A 237 8.31 6.84 14.56
CA VAL A 237 9.24 7.60 13.78
C VAL A 237 10.25 8.37 14.61
N VAL A 238 11.41 7.86 14.62
CA VAL A 238 12.64 8.53 15.01
C VAL A 238 12.95 9.77 14.14
N SER A 239 12.19 10.00 13.10
CA SER A 239 11.90 11.31 12.55
C SER A 239 10.75 11.88 13.37
N ASP A 240 10.73 13.16 13.67
CA ASP A 240 9.55 13.88 14.21
C ASP A 240 8.34 13.76 13.26
N GLY A 241 8.18 12.63 12.68
CA GLY A 241 7.30 11.99 11.70
C GLY A 241 6.01 12.69 11.40
N GLY A 242 6.07 14.00 11.35
CA GLY A 242 5.01 14.81 10.85
C GLY A 242 4.72 14.40 9.41
N PHE A 243 3.47 14.15 9.09
CA PHE A 243 3.04 14.11 7.71
C PHE A 243 3.49 15.40 7.04
N ILE A 244 4.26 15.28 5.97
CA ILE A 244 4.54 16.41 5.11
C ILE A 244 3.24 16.69 4.39
N LYS A 245 2.66 17.88 4.62
CA LYS A 245 1.59 18.35 3.76
C LYS A 245 2.21 18.64 2.39
N ALA A 246 2.15 17.67 1.51
CA ALA A 246 2.57 17.85 0.13
C ALA A 246 1.76 18.99 -0.50
N VAL A 247 2.39 19.82 -1.31
CA VAL A 247 1.73 20.90 -2.05
C VAL A 247 0.73 20.28 -3.03
N LYS A 248 1.16 19.18 -3.70
CA LYS A 248 0.28 18.43 -4.62
C LYS A 248 -0.57 17.43 -3.85
N ASN A 249 -1.87 17.53 -3.98
CA ASN A 249 -2.83 16.66 -3.31
C ASN A 249 -2.82 15.20 -3.82
N SER A 250 -2.05 14.89 -4.87
CA SER A 250 -1.78 13.55 -5.37
C SER A 250 -0.67 12.82 -4.60
N LEU A 251 0.05 13.51 -3.73
CA LEU A 251 1.19 12.99 -2.99
C LEU A 251 0.91 12.87 -1.50
N LEU A 252 1.48 11.85 -0.90
CA LEU A 252 1.56 11.67 0.55
C LEU A 252 3.04 11.71 0.95
N GLY A 253 3.39 12.65 1.80
CA GLY A 253 4.77 12.80 2.27
C GLY A 253 4.93 12.38 3.73
N SER A 254 6.09 11.86 4.07
CA SER A 254 6.50 11.57 5.45
C SER A 254 8.00 11.78 5.62
N TYR A 255 8.42 12.09 6.84
CA TYR A 255 9.84 12.08 7.16
C TYR A 255 10.29 10.66 7.49
N VAL A 256 11.53 10.33 7.12
CA VAL A 256 12.22 9.09 7.49
C VAL A 256 13.64 9.43 7.94
N ARG A 257 14.28 8.52 8.69
CA ARG A 257 15.61 8.72 9.22
C ARG A 257 16.64 7.85 8.48
N CYS A 258 17.81 8.40 8.20
CA CYS A 258 18.89 7.69 7.54
C CYS A 258 19.49 6.61 8.44
N PHE A 259 19.68 5.40 7.93
CA PHE A 259 20.45 4.38 8.65
C PHE A 259 21.94 4.74 8.76
N VAL A 260 22.51 5.39 7.73
CA VAL A 260 23.94 5.63 7.64
C VAL A 260 24.43 6.75 8.57
N CYS A 261 23.75 7.91 8.57
CA CYS A 261 24.20 9.10 9.31
C CYS A 261 23.18 9.63 10.32
N ASP A 262 22.12 8.89 10.55
CA ASP A 262 21.06 9.21 11.53
C ASP A 262 20.33 10.55 11.27
N ASN A 263 20.39 11.10 10.06
CA ASN A 263 19.66 12.30 9.69
C ASN A 263 18.14 12.06 9.73
N PRO A 264 17.34 12.81 10.54
CA PRO A 264 15.90 12.57 10.70
C PRO A 264 15.05 13.27 9.64
N GLU A 265 15.62 14.14 8.81
CA GLU A 265 14.89 15.07 7.95
C GLU A 265 14.89 14.64 6.48
N ILE A 266 14.70 13.35 6.22
CA ILE A 266 14.58 12.86 4.85
C ILE A 266 13.10 12.84 4.45
N LYS A 267 12.74 13.59 3.43
CA LYS A 267 11.37 13.59 2.88
C LYS A 267 11.20 12.36 1.98
N PHE A 268 10.22 11.53 2.31
CA PHE A 268 9.83 10.37 1.53
C PHE A 268 8.41 10.57 1.01
N PHE A 269 8.23 10.57 -0.32
CA PHE A 269 6.95 10.74 -0.96
C PHE A 269 6.44 9.42 -1.52
N VAL A 270 5.13 9.22 -1.44
CA VAL A 270 4.40 8.17 -2.14
C VAL A 270 3.25 8.80 -2.91
N ILE A 271 2.94 8.23 -4.06
CA ILE A 271 1.80 8.68 -4.84
C ILE A 271 0.50 8.12 -4.24
N HIS A 272 -0.52 8.93 -4.14
CA HIS A 272 -1.83 8.47 -3.69
C HIS A 272 -2.37 7.44 -4.71
N SER A 273 -2.76 6.27 -4.22
CA SER A 273 -3.29 5.20 -5.07
C SER A 273 -4.47 5.73 -5.90
N LYS A 274 -4.46 5.47 -7.21
CA LYS A 274 -5.47 5.92 -8.19
C LYS A 274 -5.46 7.44 -8.47
N SER A 275 -4.39 8.14 -8.14
CA SER A 275 -4.30 9.59 -8.43
C SER A 275 -3.90 9.88 -9.88
N MET A 276 -3.22 8.93 -10.53
CA MET A 276 -2.69 9.09 -11.89
C MET A 276 -3.15 7.99 -12.83
N ILE A 277 -3.23 8.34 -14.10
CA ILE A 277 -3.30 7.37 -15.18
C ILE A 277 -1.86 7.07 -15.57
N ILE A 278 -1.53 5.76 -15.52
CA ILE A 278 -0.17 5.27 -15.67
C ILE A 278 -0.15 4.31 -16.85
N GLU A 279 0.81 4.51 -17.75
CA GLU A 279 1.22 3.52 -18.76
C GLU A 279 2.59 2.96 -18.36
N GLN A 280 2.98 1.85 -18.94
CA GLN A 280 4.30 1.27 -18.73
C GLN A 280 5.00 1.09 -20.06
N ASN A 281 6.29 1.42 -20.09
CA ASN A 281 7.12 1.09 -21.24
C ASN A 281 7.43 -0.42 -21.29
N ILE A 282 8.21 -0.86 -22.28
CA ILE A 282 8.55 -2.28 -22.46
C ILE A 282 9.35 -2.86 -21.29
N PHE A 283 10.04 -2.04 -20.51
CA PHE A 283 10.83 -2.45 -19.35
C PHE A 283 10.03 -2.40 -18.05
N GLY A 284 8.72 -2.08 -18.12
CA GLY A 284 7.84 -1.95 -16.97
C GLY A 284 8.02 -0.66 -16.18
N VAL A 285 8.75 0.32 -16.71
CA VAL A 285 8.88 1.65 -16.09
C VAL A 285 7.57 2.41 -16.26
N PRO A 286 6.97 2.94 -15.19
CA PRO A 286 5.74 3.69 -15.28
C PRO A 286 5.95 5.06 -15.91
N SER A 287 5.04 5.48 -16.78
CA SER A 287 4.89 6.84 -17.27
C SER A 287 3.60 7.43 -16.75
N TYR A 288 3.67 8.56 -16.09
CA TYR A 288 2.54 9.25 -15.49
C TYR A 288 1.95 10.22 -16.51
N ILE A 289 0.81 9.87 -17.12
CA ILE A 289 0.28 10.61 -18.28
C ILE A 289 -0.56 11.80 -17.86
N ARG A 290 -1.48 11.58 -16.91
CA ARG A 290 -2.39 12.62 -16.43
C ARG A 290 -2.94 12.26 -15.05
N SER A 291 -3.42 13.28 -14.33
CA SER A 291 -4.11 13.08 -13.07
C SER A 291 -5.49 12.45 -13.28
N ALA A 292 -5.94 11.67 -12.29
CA ALA A 292 -7.27 11.11 -12.22
C ALA A 292 -8.18 12.02 -11.36
N GLY A 293 -9.34 12.38 -11.90
CA GLY A 293 -10.32 13.20 -11.19
C GLY A 293 -9.85 14.64 -10.92
N LYS A 294 -9.94 15.08 -9.66
CA LYS A 294 -9.58 16.46 -9.21
C LYS A 294 -8.17 16.54 -8.62
N LEU A 295 -7.36 15.49 -8.76
CA LEU A 295 -6.01 15.48 -8.21
C LEU A 295 -5.05 16.20 -9.13
N GLU A 296 -4.03 16.82 -8.58
CA GLU A 296 -3.01 17.54 -9.35
C GLU A 296 -2.06 16.55 -10.02
N TYR A 297 -1.63 16.88 -11.23
CA TYR A 297 -0.65 16.07 -11.94
C TYR A 297 0.71 16.10 -11.25
N CYS A 298 1.32 14.94 -11.15
CA CYS A 298 2.68 14.77 -10.68
C CYS A 298 3.35 13.65 -11.48
N ASP A 299 4.46 13.96 -12.12
CA ASP A 299 5.35 12.91 -12.59
C ASP A 299 6.11 12.35 -11.39
N PHE A 300 5.64 11.20 -10.91
CA PHE A 300 6.21 10.59 -9.71
C PHE A 300 7.61 10.03 -9.96
N ASN A 301 8.00 9.76 -11.21
CA ASN A 301 9.37 9.34 -11.52
C ASN A 301 10.40 10.39 -11.07
N LEU A 302 10.07 11.67 -11.08
CA LEU A 302 11.01 12.71 -10.67
C LEU A 302 11.28 12.75 -9.17
N ILE A 303 10.36 12.25 -8.34
CA ILE A 303 10.39 12.44 -6.89
C ILE A 303 10.36 11.16 -6.05
N GLN A 304 10.18 9.98 -6.65
CA GLN A 304 10.04 8.73 -5.91
C GLN A 304 11.30 8.30 -5.13
N VAL A 305 12.47 8.85 -5.49
CA VAL A 305 13.73 8.57 -4.78
C VAL A 305 13.91 9.56 -3.64
N ALA A 306 13.92 9.07 -2.42
CA ALA A 306 14.28 9.84 -1.24
C ALA A 306 15.80 9.82 -1.03
N SER A 307 16.40 10.99 -0.72
CA SER A 307 17.84 11.16 -0.59
C SER A 307 18.19 11.87 0.71
N CYS A 308 19.21 11.37 1.40
CA CYS A 308 19.74 11.99 2.61
C CYS A 308 20.63 13.20 2.26
N SER A 309 20.29 14.37 2.79
CA SER A 309 21.03 15.61 2.53
C SER A 309 22.43 15.64 3.18
N LYS A 310 22.69 14.76 4.17
CA LYS A 310 23.98 14.70 4.87
C LYS A 310 24.98 13.73 4.24
N CYS A 311 24.53 12.52 3.90
CA CYS A 311 25.43 11.46 3.43
C CYS A 311 25.13 10.94 2.02
N GLY A 312 24.12 11.46 1.32
CA GLY A 312 23.78 11.05 -0.03
C GLY A 312 23.12 9.66 -0.16
N PHE A 313 22.91 8.93 0.94
CA PHE A 313 22.18 7.66 0.92
C PHE A 313 20.79 7.87 0.31
N SER A 314 20.43 7.09 -0.70
CA SER A 314 19.24 7.32 -1.51
C SER A 314 18.52 6.02 -1.85
N SER A 315 17.19 6.01 -1.73
CA SER A 315 16.36 4.85 -2.09
C SER A 315 14.92 5.27 -2.41
N ASN A 316 14.25 4.47 -3.22
CA ASN A 316 12.81 4.54 -3.44
C ASN A 316 12.02 3.58 -2.52
N ASP A 317 12.70 2.87 -1.65
CA ASP A 317 12.11 1.93 -0.71
C ASP A 317 12.18 2.47 0.71
N LYS A 318 11.01 2.64 1.34
CA LYS A 318 10.92 3.16 2.71
C LYS A 318 11.59 2.25 3.74
N GLU A 319 11.73 0.95 3.45
CA GLU A 319 12.38 -0.02 4.34
C GLU A 319 13.90 0.18 4.43
N HIS A 320 14.49 0.90 3.49
CA HIS A 320 15.89 1.28 3.51
C HIS A 320 16.18 2.48 4.44
N PHE A 321 15.16 2.97 5.16
CA PHE A 321 15.29 4.05 6.13
C PHE A 321 14.76 3.61 7.49
N LYS A 322 15.32 4.16 8.57
CA LYS A 322 14.82 3.96 9.93
C LYS A 322 13.40 4.51 10.05
N ARG A 323 12.54 3.72 10.63
CA ARG A 323 11.21 4.14 11.08
C ARG A 323 11.17 4.24 12.60
N LEU A 324 11.90 3.35 13.27
CA LEU A 324 12.01 3.26 14.72
C LEU A 324 13.49 3.33 15.15
N THR A 325 13.74 3.75 16.38
CA THR A 325 15.11 3.73 16.96
C THR A 325 15.71 2.35 16.98
N THR A 326 14.85 1.32 17.09
CA THR A 326 15.24 -0.08 17.19
C THR A 326 15.41 -0.78 15.85
N ASP A 327 15.09 -0.10 14.73
CA ASP A 327 15.24 -0.69 13.40
C ASP A 327 16.72 -0.94 13.09
N ASN A 328 17.02 -2.15 12.64
CA ASN A 328 18.32 -2.51 12.13
C ASN A 328 18.37 -2.30 10.61
N PRO A 329 19.50 -1.83 10.08
CA PRO A 329 19.66 -1.72 8.64
C PRO A 329 19.62 -3.10 7.98
N PRO A 330 19.10 -3.21 6.77
CA PRO A 330 19.10 -4.47 6.02
C PRO A 330 20.46 -4.85 5.46
N PHE A 331 21.52 -4.12 5.83
CA PHE A 331 22.90 -4.30 5.39
C PHE A 331 23.88 -3.97 6.54
N SER A 332 25.15 -4.39 6.41
CA SER A 332 26.21 -4.03 7.36
C SER A 332 26.55 -2.55 7.23
N LEU A 333 26.32 -1.76 8.30
CA LEU A 333 26.63 -0.32 8.31
C LEU A 333 28.13 -0.04 8.21
N GLU A 334 28.95 -0.84 8.87
CA GLU A 334 30.41 -0.71 8.86
C GLU A 334 30.95 -0.91 7.44
N GLU A 335 30.56 -2.00 6.79
CA GLU A 335 30.98 -2.31 5.43
C GLU A 335 30.43 -1.30 4.42
N PHE A 336 29.16 -0.85 4.60
CA PHE A 336 28.57 0.16 3.73
C PHE A 336 29.30 1.50 3.82
N SER A 337 29.67 1.92 5.02
CA SER A 337 30.32 3.22 5.25
C SER A 337 31.76 3.26 4.73
N ALA A 338 32.38 2.09 4.52
CA ALA A 338 33.73 2.01 3.99
C ALA A 338 33.80 2.57 2.56
N GLY A 339 34.51 3.69 2.38
CA GLY A 339 34.67 4.37 1.10
C GLY A 339 33.42 5.09 0.56
N TRP A 340 32.29 5.06 1.28
CA TRP A 340 31.04 5.66 0.85
C TRP A 340 31.13 7.17 0.64
N GLU A 341 31.73 7.89 1.59
CA GLU A 341 31.87 9.34 1.53
C GLU A 341 32.64 9.80 0.28
N GLU A 342 33.77 9.15 -0.01
CA GLU A 342 34.59 9.46 -1.18
C GLU A 342 33.81 9.21 -2.48
N LYS A 343 33.13 8.07 -2.56
CA LYS A 343 32.35 7.66 -3.74
C LYS A 343 31.19 8.61 -4.03
N ILE A 344 30.46 9.06 -3.00
CA ILE A 344 29.23 9.81 -3.17
C ILE A 344 29.42 11.32 -3.23
N SER A 345 30.53 11.83 -2.73
CA SER A 345 30.81 13.28 -2.58
C SER A 345 30.54 14.10 -3.85
N PRO A 346 30.94 13.68 -5.07
CA PRO A 346 30.68 14.46 -6.28
C PRO A 346 29.17 14.63 -6.58
N LEU A 347 28.38 13.57 -6.40
CA LEU A 347 26.94 13.60 -6.63
C LEU A 347 26.21 14.38 -5.54
N LEU A 348 26.62 14.19 -4.30
CA LEU A 348 26.06 14.91 -3.15
C LEU A 348 26.27 16.42 -3.29
N LYS A 349 27.45 16.85 -3.72
CA LYS A 349 27.73 18.26 -3.97
C LYS A 349 26.81 18.86 -5.01
N LYS A 350 26.58 18.17 -6.15
CA LYS A 350 25.61 18.60 -7.16
C LYS A 350 24.19 18.72 -6.59
N ALA A 351 23.76 17.76 -5.76
CA ALA A 351 22.46 17.81 -5.12
C ALA A 351 22.31 19.00 -4.16
N GLN A 352 23.39 19.34 -3.43
CA GLN A 352 23.42 20.48 -2.51
C GLN A 352 23.40 21.84 -3.20
N GLU A 353 23.88 21.96 -4.43
CA GLU A 353 23.81 23.20 -5.23
C GLU A 353 22.37 23.64 -5.50
N SER A 354 21.41 22.72 -5.47
CA SER A 354 19.98 22.98 -5.65
C SER A 354 19.14 22.35 -4.54
N ALA A 355 19.60 22.41 -3.30
CA ALA A 355 19.07 21.67 -2.16
C ALA A 355 17.57 21.82 -1.97
N ASP A 356 17.02 23.04 -2.03
CA ASP A 356 15.60 23.31 -1.80
C ASP A 356 14.69 22.57 -2.79
N LYS A 357 15.08 22.50 -4.07
CA LYS A 357 14.36 21.76 -5.10
C LYS A 357 14.64 20.29 -5.04
N PHE A 358 15.93 19.90 -4.88
CA PHE A 358 16.34 18.50 -4.89
C PHE A 358 15.72 17.68 -3.76
N TYR A 359 15.64 18.22 -2.54
CA TYR A 359 15.04 17.53 -1.39
C TYR A 359 13.54 17.85 -1.24
N GLY A 360 12.95 18.54 -2.21
CA GLY A 360 11.53 18.88 -2.27
C GLY A 360 10.73 17.99 -3.21
N GLU A 361 9.50 18.42 -3.48
CA GLU A 361 8.56 17.78 -4.40
C GLU A 361 8.53 18.41 -5.81
N ASP A 362 9.34 19.46 -6.05
CA ASP A 362 9.40 20.20 -7.30
C ASP A 362 10.71 19.97 -8.06
N ARG A 363 11.10 18.70 -8.19
CA ARG A 363 12.27 18.32 -9.00
C ARG A 363 11.95 18.45 -10.48
N ASP A 364 12.85 19.09 -11.21
CA ASP A 364 12.90 19.00 -12.67
C ASP A 364 13.57 17.67 -13.11
N THR A 365 13.57 17.40 -14.40
CA THR A 365 14.14 16.17 -14.98
C THR A 365 15.61 15.98 -14.61
N THR A 366 16.41 17.04 -14.60
CA THR A 366 17.83 16.98 -14.26
C THR A 366 18.04 16.56 -12.79
N LEU A 367 17.29 17.15 -11.87
CA LEU A 367 17.35 16.80 -10.45
C LEU A 367 16.73 15.42 -10.18
N GLY A 368 15.70 15.05 -10.93
CA GLY A 368 15.15 13.70 -10.94
C GLY A 368 16.23 12.68 -11.33
N MET A 369 16.89 12.86 -12.46
CA MET A 369 18.00 11.99 -12.91
C MET A 369 19.11 11.90 -11.87
N LEU A 370 19.54 13.01 -11.28
CA LEU A 370 20.57 13.02 -10.23
C LEU A 370 20.16 12.18 -9.01
N SER A 371 18.86 12.16 -8.66
CA SER A 371 18.38 11.32 -7.55
C SER A 371 18.51 9.82 -7.84
N TYR A 372 18.34 9.41 -9.09
CA TYR A 372 18.60 8.03 -9.51
C TYR A 372 20.07 7.68 -9.53
N GLU A 373 20.95 8.60 -9.95
CA GLU A 373 22.41 8.37 -9.87
C GLU A 373 22.85 8.10 -8.43
N LEU A 374 22.33 8.87 -7.46
CA LEU A 374 22.57 8.65 -6.03
C LEU A 374 22.04 7.29 -5.57
N ALA A 375 20.82 6.91 -6.00
CA ALA A 375 20.23 5.62 -5.65
C ALA A 375 20.99 4.45 -6.27
N ILE A 376 21.41 4.56 -7.52
CA ILE A 376 22.23 3.55 -8.20
C ILE A 376 23.55 3.35 -7.44
N ALA A 377 24.24 4.42 -7.05
CA ALA A 377 25.45 4.34 -6.26
C ALA A 377 25.22 3.69 -4.87
N THR A 378 24.07 3.97 -4.25
CA THR A 378 23.64 3.34 -2.99
C THR A 378 23.45 1.82 -3.17
N PHE A 379 22.69 1.40 -4.18
CA PHE A 379 22.46 -0.02 -4.42
C PHE A 379 23.72 -0.76 -4.89
N GLU A 380 24.59 -0.10 -5.64
CA GLU A 380 25.89 -0.66 -6.00
C GLU A 380 26.75 -0.97 -4.75
N GLN A 381 26.78 -0.04 -3.78
CA GLN A 381 27.46 -0.24 -2.51
C GLN A 381 26.84 -1.40 -1.72
N MET A 382 25.51 -1.44 -1.63
CA MET A 382 24.79 -2.54 -0.97
C MET A 382 25.02 -3.90 -1.65
N ALA A 383 25.06 -3.95 -3.00
CA ALA A 383 25.33 -5.18 -3.74
C ALA A 383 26.75 -5.70 -3.51
N GLY A 384 27.72 -4.77 -3.36
CA GLY A 384 29.12 -5.12 -3.08
C GLY A 384 29.34 -5.81 -1.73
N ILE A 385 28.53 -5.47 -0.72
CA ILE A 385 28.61 -6.01 0.63
C ILE A 385 27.57 -7.11 0.93
N SER A 386 26.76 -7.49 -0.07
CA SER A 386 25.72 -8.51 0.12
C SER A 386 26.34 -9.90 0.33
N PRO A 387 26.02 -10.62 1.43
CA PRO A 387 26.75 -11.82 1.85
C PRO A 387 26.47 -13.04 0.98
N ASP A 388 25.35 -13.07 0.30
CA ASP A 388 24.94 -14.19 -0.54
C ASP A 388 24.31 -13.73 -1.86
N ILE A 389 24.27 -14.66 -2.82
CA ILE A 389 23.78 -14.36 -4.18
C ILE A 389 22.29 -13.99 -4.23
N GLN A 390 21.47 -14.52 -3.31
CA GLN A 390 20.03 -14.24 -3.31
C GLN A 390 19.75 -12.83 -2.77
N LYS A 391 20.43 -12.45 -1.69
CA LYS A 391 20.36 -11.06 -1.18
C LYS A 391 20.94 -10.08 -2.18
N LYS A 392 22.08 -10.41 -2.78
CA LYS A 392 22.66 -9.61 -3.85
C LYS A 392 21.69 -9.44 -5.02
N ALA A 393 21.00 -10.48 -5.44
CA ALA A 393 20.01 -10.41 -6.52
C ALA A 393 18.83 -9.47 -6.19
N GLN A 394 18.36 -9.44 -4.94
CA GLN A 394 17.34 -8.49 -4.51
C GLN A 394 17.82 -7.02 -4.65
N VAL A 395 19.05 -6.74 -4.24
CA VAL A 395 19.67 -5.42 -4.38
C VAL A 395 19.86 -5.06 -5.85
N LEU A 396 20.39 -5.98 -6.66
CA LEU A 396 20.59 -5.78 -8.11
C LEU A 396 19.27 -5.52 -8.84
N ARG A 397 18.17 -6.13 -8.39
CA ARG A 397 16.82 -5.87 -8.93
C ARG A 397 16.41 -4.40 -8.70
N LYS A 398 16.62 -3.89 -7.50
CA LYS A 398 16.36 -2.48 -7.18
C LYS A 398 17.29 -1.55 -7.99
N GLN A 399 18.57 -1.87 -8.07
CA GLN A 399 19.55 -1.12 -8.87
C GLN A 399 19.14 -1.07 -10.35
N SER A 400 18.76 -2.21 -10.92
CA SER A 400 18.28 -2.27 -12.31
C SER A 400 17.02 -1.43 -12.53
N SER A 401 16.06 -1.47 -11.59
CA SER A 401 14.86 -0.62 -11.65
C SER A 401 15.22 0.86 -11.67
N MET A 402 16.21 1.29 -10.86
CA MET A 402 16.67 2.68 -10.88
C MET A 402 17.34 3.05 -12.20
N MET A 403 18.16 2.15 -12.78
CA MET A 403 18.80 2.38 -14.06
C MET A 403 17.80 2.46 -15.21
N LEU A 404 16.76 1.63 -15.20
CA LEU A 404 15.70 1.65 -16.22
C LEU A 404 14.88 2.95 -16.15
N THR A 405 14.54 3.41 -14.96
CA THR A 405 13.82 4.68 -14.81
C THR A 405 14.72 5.88 -15.20
N LEU A 406 16.02 5.82 -14.83
CA LEU A 406 16.97 6.82 -15.27
C LEU A 406 17.08 6.86 -16.82
N SER A 407 17.12 5.68 -17.47
CA SER A 407 17.15 5.60 -18.93
C SER A 407 15.89 6.23 -19.56
N GLU A 408 14.71 6.01 -18.97
CA GLU A 408 13.46 6.64 -19.44
C GLU A 408 13.55 8.17 -19.35
N LEU A 409 13.97 8.72 -18.21
CA LEU A 409 14.14 10.17 -18.04
C LEU A 409 15.19 10.75 -19.00
N GLN A 410 16.28 10.01 -19.26
CA GLN A 410 17.30 10.42 -20.23
C GLN A 410 16.75 10.43 -21.67
N MET A 411 15.92 9.45 -22.04
CA MET A 411 15.26 9.44 -23.35
C MET A 411 14.31 10.62 -23.50
N GLU A 412 13.48 10.90 -22.48
CA GLU A 412 12.62 12.09 -22.45
C GLU A 412 13.43 13.40 -22.58
N ASN A 413 14.62 13.44 -21.97
CA ASN A 413 15.55 14.58 -22.05
C ASN A 413 16.41 14.59 -23.32
N LYS A 414 16.19 13.68 -24.28
CA LYS A 414 16.93 13.53 -25.53
C LYS A 414 18.41 13.12 -25.36
N GLU A 415 18.73 12.47 -24.25
CA GLU A 415 20.08 11.96 -23.93
C GLU A 415 20.19 10.46 -24.28
N ARG A 416 19.92 10.10 -25.53
CA ARG A 416 19.79 8.71 -25.98
C ARG A 416 21.02 7.86 -25.67
N ASP A 417 22.23 8.37 -25.95
CA ASP A 417 23.46 7.62 -25.71
C ASP A 417 23.68 7.27 -24.24
N ALA A 418 23.30 8.19 -23.34
CA ALA A 418 23.35 7.95 -21.90
C ALA A 418 22.33 6.89 -21.48
N ALA A 419 21.11 6.97 -22.00
CA ALA A 419 20.05 5.98 -21.75
C ALA A 419 20.46 4.57 -22.20
N GLU A 420 20.97 4.44 -23.43
CA GLU A 420 21.44 3.15 -23.97
C GLU A 420 22.66 2.62 -23.19
N THR A 421 23.54 3.50 -22.73
CA THR A 421 24.65 3.13 -21.85
C THR A 421 24.14 2.52 -20.54
N ASN A 422 23.08 3.10 -19.94
CA ASN A 422 22.48 2.55 -18.71
C ASN A 422 21.77 1.22 -18.96
N LEU A 423 21.08 1.04 -20.09
CA LEU A 423 20.50 -0.26 -20.47
C LEU A 423 21.58 -1.35 -20.60
N ASN A 424 22.72 -1.04 -21.20
CA ASN A 424 23.85 -1.96 -21.29
C ASN A 424 24.43 -2.27 -19.90
N LYS A 425 24.56 -1.29 -19.01
CA LYS A 425 24.97 -1.54 -17.61
C LYS A 425 24.00 -2.49 -16.88
N VAL A 426 22.69 -2.44 -17.15
CA VAL A 426 21.75 -3.42 -16.60
C VAL A 426 22.09 -4.84 -17.06
N VAL A 427 22.46 -5.02 -18.35
CA VAL A 427 22.92 -6.32 -18.85
C VAL A 427 24.19 -6.76 -18.11
N ASP A 428 25.17 -5.86 -17.99
CA ASP A 428 26.45 -6.15 -17.33
C ASP A 428 26.31 -6.52 -15.84
N LEU A 429 25.30 -5.98 -15.16
CA LEU A 429 24.99 -6.35 -13.77
C LEU A 429 24.51 -7.78 -13.62
N TRP A 430 23.70 -8.25 -14.56
CA TRP A 430 23.03 -9.54 -14.43
C TRP A 430 23.80 -10.71 -15.03
N VAL A 431 24.51 -10.52 -16.12
CA VAL A 431 25.25 -11.59 -16.82
C VAL A 431 26.16 -12.38 -15.87
N PRO A 432 26.97 -11.74 -14.98
CA PRO A 432 27.89 -12.50 -14.10
C PRO A 432 27.19 -13.35 -13.04
N VAL A 433 25.95 -13.03 -12.68
CA VAL A 433 25.21 -13.70 -11.60
C VAL A 433 24.10 -14.61 -12.10
N PHE A 434 23.76 -14.50 -13.39
CA PHE A 434 22.58 -15.13 -14.01
C PHE A 434 22.48 -16.64 -13.74
N GLU A 435 23.56 -17.38 -13.94
CA GLU A 435 23.60 -18.83 -13.78
C GLU A 435 23.38 -19.30 -12.32
N ASN A 436 23.63 -18.40 -11.35
CA ASN A 436 23.49 -18.70 -9.93
C ASN A 436 22.12 -18.32 -9.37
N LEU A 437 21.25 -17.67 -10.17
CA LEU A 437 19.91 -17.28 -9.77
C LEU A 437 18.97 -18.48 -9.72
N LYS A 438 17.97 -18.42 -8.85
CA LYS A 438 16.96 -19.47 -8.67
C LYS A 438 15.55 -18.90 -8.57
N GLY A 439 14.54 -19.73 -8.83
CA GLY A 439 13.14 -19.40 -8.66
C GLY A 439 12.68 -18.26 -9.58
N ASN A 440 11.77 -17.43 -9.10
CA ASN A 440 11.17 -16.35 -9.90
C ASN A 440 12.15 -15.26 -10.31
N VAL A 441 13.25 -15.08 -9.57
CA VAL A 441 14.23 -14.02 -9.87
C VAL A 441 14.88 -14.26 -11.22
N ILE A 442 15.32 -15.49 -11.52
CA ILE A 442 15.98 -15.79 -12.80
C ILE A 442 15.03 -15.55 -13.99
N ILE A 443 13.75 -15.79 -13.79
CA ILE A 443 12.72 -15.60 -14.80
C ILE A 443 12.56 -14.11 -15.11
N HIS A 444 12.37 -13.28 -14.08
CA HIS A 444 12.25 -11.85 -14.26
C HIS A 444 13.50 -11.24 -14.90
N VAL A 445 14.68 -11.69 -14.50
CA VAL A 445 15.93 -11.24 -15.10
C VAL A 445 16.02 -11.67 -16.56
N CYS A 446 15.66 -12.90 -16.88
CA CYS A 446 15.64 -13.41 -18.24
C CYS A 446 14.71 -12.59 -19.15
N LEU A 447 13.50 -12.26 -18.64
CA LEU A 447 12.54 -11.39 -19.34
C LEU A 447 13.11 -10.00 -19.59
N LEU A 448 13.74 -9.40 -18.59
CA LEU A 448 14.34 -8.08 -18.69
C LEU A 448 15.49 -8.07 -19.71
N LEU A 449 16.40 -9.04 -19.63
CA LEU A 449 17.52 -9.15 -20.57
C LEU A 449 17.05 -9.38 -22.01
N PHE A 450 16.03 -10.23 -22.18
CA PHE A 450 15.37 -10.42 -23.47
C PHE A 450 14.83 -9.09 -24.03
N GLN A 451 14.09 -8.31 -23.24
CA GLN A 451 13.53 -7.03 -23.66
C GLN A 451 14.61 -6.02 -24.07
N ILE A 452 15.70 -5.94 -23.29
CA ILE A 452 16.84 -5.07 -23.62
C ILE A 452 17.49 -5.51 -24.93
N LYS A 453 17.66 -6.82 -25.17
CA LYS A 453 18.24 -7.35 -26.40
C LYS A 453 17.34 -7.10 -27.62
N ILE A 454 16.02 -7.19 -27.46
CA ILE A 454 15.07 -6.78 -28.53
C ILE A 454 15.21 -5.30 -28.83
N TYR A 455 15.31 -4.44 -27.80
CA TYR A 455 15.53 -3.00 -27.99
C TYR A 455 16.77 -2.70 -28.84
N PHE A 456 17.89 -3.39 -28.56
CA PHE A 456 19.13 -3.25 -29.33
C PHE A 456 19.14 -4.01 -30.66
N ASN A 457 18.04 -4.64 -31.06
CA ASN A 457 17.95 -5.54 -32.22
C ASN A 457 18.97 -6.69 -32.23
N ASP A 458 19.43 -7.11 -31.03
CA ASP A 458 20.28 -8.27 -30.83
C ASP A 458 19.41 -9.54 -30.75
N LEU A 459 18.85 -9.95 -31.89
CA LEU A 459 17.90 -11.05 -31.99
C LEU A 459 18.51 -12.40 -31.64
N GLN A 460 19.82 -12.57 -31.84
CA GLN A 460 20.51 -13.81 -31.51
C GLN A 460 20.55 -14.03 -29.99
N SER A 461 20.95 -13.03 -29.22
CA SER A 461 20.94 -13.09 -27.76
C SER A 461 19.52 -13.18 -27.21
N ALA A 462 18.57 -12.45 -27.78
CA ALA A 462 17.17 -12.54 -27.39
C ALA A 462 16.61 -13.96 -27.54
N ALA A 463 16.91 -14.64 -28.65
CA ALA A 463 16.49 -16.01 -28.89
C ALA A 463 17.10 -17.00 -27.86
N GLN A 464 18.32 -16.74 -27.37
CA GLN A 464 18.94 -17.56 -26.32
C GLN A 464 18.17 -17.46 -24.99
N TYR A 465 17.77 -16.26 -24.59
CA TYR A 465 16.96 -16.09 -23.36
C TYR A 465 15.56 -16.73 -23.49
N MET A 466 14.96 -16.65 -24.67
CA MET A 466 13.69 -17.33 -24.95
C MET A 466 13.82 -18.85 -24.83
N LYS A 467 14.86 -19.42 -25.46
CA LYS A 467 15.16 -20.86 -25.37
C LYS A 467 15.48 -21.30 -23.93
N PHE A 468 16.13 -20.45 -23.15
CA PHE A 468 16.39 -20.70 -21.73
C PHE A 468 15.08 -20.82 -20.95
N LEU A 469 14.11 -19.96 -21.16
CA LEU A 469 12.81 -20.02 -20.48
C LEU A 469 12.01 -21.26 -20.86
N ASP A 470 12.00 -21.64 -22.13
CA ASP A 470 11.36 -22.87 -22.60
C ASP A 470 11.95 -24.11 -21.91
N ASN A 471 13.29 -24.19 -21.85
CA ASN A 471 13.99 -25.30 -21.19
C ASN A 471 13.82 -25.28 -19.67
N TYR A 472 13.72 -24.10 -19.06
CA TYR A 472 13.55 -23.94 -17.61
C TYR A 472 12.23 -24.54 -17.12
N ASP A 473 11.18 -24.40 -17.92
CA ASP A 473 9.86 -24.99 -17.65
C ASP A 473 9.88 -26.52 -17.80
N THR A 474 10.58 -27.07 -18.83
CA THR A 474 10.66 -28.50 -19.09
C THR A 474 11.48 -29.29 -18.07
N GLU A 475 12.37 -28.62 -17.33
CA GLU A 475 13.18 -29.26 -16.29
C GLU A 475 12.45 -29.39 -14.94
N GLY A 476 11.17 -29.05 -14.85
CA GLY A 476 10.35 -29.21 -13.63
C GLY A 476 10.82 -28.41 -12.42
N LYS A 477 11.54 -27.31 -12.65
CA LYS A 477 12.07 -26.42 -11.59
C LYS A 477 10.99 -25.53 -10.97
N LEU A 478 9.81 -25.46 -11.59
CA LEU A 478 8.67 -24.72 -11.11
C LEU A 478 7.56 -25.67 -10.65
N VAL A 479 6.90 -25.32 -9.55
CA VAL A 479 5.79 -26.12 -9.05
C VAL A 479 4.54 -25.82 -9.88
N GLU A 480 4.09 -26.81 -10.65
CA GLU A 480 2.89 -26.74 -11.47
C GLU A 480 1.68 -26.37 -10.61
N GLY A 481 0.86 -25.41 -11.09
CA GLY A 481 -0.36 -24.97 -10.38
C GLY A 481 -0.17 -23.77 -9.45
N THR A 482 1.04 -23.29 -9.20
CA THR A 482 1.27 -22.04 -8.47
C THR A 482 0.92 -20.83 -9.35
N ASP A 483 0.54 -19.71 -8.71
CA ASP A 483 0.26 -18.46 -9.43
C ASP A 483 1.50 -17.92 -10.14
N ASP A 484 2.67 -18.14 -9.59
CA ASP A 484 3.96 -17.81 -10.19
C ASP A 484 4.19 -18.60 -11.50
N PHE A 485 3.85 -19.89 -11.53
CA PHE A 485 3.92 -20.72 -12.73
C PHE A 485 2.96 -20.23 -13.82
N LYS A 486 1.72 -19.87 -13.47
CA LYS A 486 0.74 -19.31 -14.41
C LYS A 486 1.19 -17.97 -14.97
N GLN A 487 1.70 -17.09 -14.12
CA GLN A 487 2.25 -15.80 -14.52
C GLN A 487 3.47 -15.95 -15.44
N LEU A 488 4.33 -16.92 -15.16
CA LEU A 488 5.47 -17.24 -16.01
C LEU A 488 5.03 -17.69 -17.41
N LYS A 489 4.10 -18.65 -17.49
CA LYS A 489 3.60 -19.14 -18.80
C LYS A 489 2.93 -18.03 -19.61
N LEU A 490 2.15 -17.17 -18.94
CA LEU A 490 1.56 -16.00 -19.58
C LEU A 490 2.65 -15.03 -20.08
N SER A 491 3.68 -14.81 -19.29
CA SER A 491 4.79 -13.93 -19.66
C SER A 491 5.64 -14.51 -20.79
N ALA A 492 5.93 -15.81 -20.77
CA ALA A 492 6.67 -16.51 -21.84
C ALA A 492 5.89 -16.50 -23.16
N ALA A 493 4.57 -16.77 -23.10
CA ALA A 493 3.70 -16.68 -24.28
C ALA A 493 3.62 -15.27 -24.84
N LYS A 494 3.54 -14.24 -23.97
CA LYS A 494 3.55 -12.84 -24.35
C LYS A 494 4.88 -12.42 -24.97
N LEU A 495 6.01 -12.96 -24.49
CA LEU A 495 7.33 -12.71 -25.06
C LEU A 495 7.48 -13.36 -26.43
N LYS A 496 6.96 -14.55 -26.62
CA LYS A 496 6.98 -15.21 -27.92
C LYS A 496 6.18 -14.43 -28.95
N ALA A 497 4.96 -14.02 -28.59
CA ALA A 497 4.17 -13.13 -29.43
C ALA A 497 4.89 -11.79 -29.70
N THR A 498 5.57 -11.26 -28.69
CA THR A 498 6.39 -10.05 -28.78
C THR A 498 7.56 -10.23 -29.75
N PHE A 499 8.22 -11.40 -29.74
CA PHE A 499 9.34 -11.71 -30.64
C PHE A 499 8.85 -11.89 -32.09
N ASP A 500 7.69 -12.54 -32.25
CA ASP A 500 7.08 -12.76 -33.56
C ASP A 500 6.59 -11.42 -34.18
N ASP A 501 6.06 -10.52 -33.33
CA ASP A 501 5.51 -9.21 -33.73
C ASP A 501 6.49 -8.03 -33.43
N ARG A 502 7.79 -8.30 -33.39
CA ARG A 502 8.82 -7.32 -32.99
C ARG A 502 8.80 -5.98 -33.75
N GLU A 503 8.34 -5.97 -35.00
CA GLU A 503 8.20 -4.74 -35.78
C GLU A 503 7.05 -3.86 -35.25
N ILE A 504 5.97 -4.46 -34.76
CA ILE A 504 4.85 -3.76 -34.13
C ILE A 504 5.26 -3.23 -32.76
N LEU A 505 6.06 -4.01 -32.01
CA LEU A 505 6.55 -3.62 -30.71
C LEU A 505 7.51 -2.43 -30.75
N THR A 506 8.38 -2.38 -31.75
CA THR A 506 9.27 -1.25 -31.98
C THR A 506 8.49 0.04 -32.22
N LYS A 507 7.32 -0.05 -32.87
CA LYS A 507 6.53 1.14 -33.23
C LYS A 507 5.49 1.57 -32.19
N GLU A 508 4.84 0.66 -31.49
CA GLU A 508 3.71 1.02 -30.61
C GLU A 508 4.01 1.01 -29.11
N LYS A 509 4.90 0.12 -28.64
CA LYS A 509 5.21 -0.02 -27.21
C LYS A 509 6.49 0.69 -26.77
N MET A 510 7.30 1.13 -27.71
CA MET A 510 8.44 2.00 -27.46
C MET A 510 8.10 3.49 -27.60
N LYS A 511 6.83 3.86 -27.42
CA LYS A 511 6.38 5.26 -27.58
C LYS A 511 7.16 6.25 -26.71
N HIS A 512 7.69 5.82 -25.60
CA HIS A 512 8.53 6.64 -24.72
C HIS A 512 10.01 6.57 -25.07
N PHE A 513 10.47 5.46 -25.62
CA PHE A 513 11.75 5.37 -26.29
C PHE A 513 11.53 5.73 -27.77
N HIS A 514 11.34 7.00 -28.06
CA HIS A 514 11.11 7.52 -29.41
C HIS A 514 12.25 7.16 -30.35
N LEU A 515 12.05 6.12 -31.14
CA LEU A 515 12.99 5.73 -32.18
C LEU A 515 12.82 6.55 -33.47
N ASP A 516 11.72 7.28 -33.63
CA ASP A 516 11.28 7.81 -34.92
C ASP A 516 11.32 9.34 -35.06
N ASP A 517 11.85 10.09 -34.09
CA ASP A 517 12.04 11.54 -34.22
C ASP A 517 13.53 11.90 -34.31
N ALA A 518 14.22 11.37 -35.31
CA ALA A 518 15.52 11.84 -35.74
C ALA A 518 15.39 12.52 -37.12
#